data_4802fa96e70dc917ba01b86214a4a1e6
#
_entry.id   4802fa96e70dc917ba01b86214a4a1e6
#
_cell.length_a   1.000
_cell.length_b   1.000
_cell.length_c   1.000
_cell.angle_alpha   90.00
_cell.angle_beta   90.00
_cell.angle_gamma   90.00
#
_symmetry.space_group_name_H-M   'P 1'
#
loop_
_entity.id
_entity.type
_entity.pdbx_description
1 polymer ?
#
loop_
_entity_poly.entity_id
_entity_poly.type
_entity_poly.pdbx_seq_one_letter_code
_entity_poly.pdbx_strand_id
1 'polypeptide(L)'
;MVTKDPNQTWESFTRELGINIQRERIKHGLTQEQLAYSANISRFSYQQLEKGESRPGTPANPSLRSILALSQVLNVSLNDLLPTNRPDLTE
;
A
#
# COMPACT_ATOMS: atom_id res chain seq x y z
N MET A 1 -9.54 16.37 -1.32
CA MET A 1 -10.54 15.96 -2.32
C MET A 1 -10.04 14.76 -3.09
N VAL A 2 -10.90 13.78 -3.30
CA VAL A 2 -10.56 12.60 -4.10
C VAL A 2 -10.68 12.97 -5.58
N THR A 3 -9.62 12.69 -6.35
CA THR A 3 -9.60 12.97 -7.78
C THR A 3 -9.58 11.67 -8.55
N LYS A 4 -10.60 11.45 -9.36
CA LYS A 4 -10.63 10.33 -10.29
C LYS A 4 -9.74 10.68 -11.48
N ASP A 5 -8.80 9.81 -11.79
CA ASP A 5 -7.90 9.98 -12.92
C ASP A 5 -8.20 8.88 -13.94
N PRO A 6 -8.70 9.23 -15.13
CA PRO A 6 -9.04 8.20 -16.13
C PRO A 6 -7.83 7.41 -16.62
N ASN A 7 -6.63 7.92 -16.39
CA ASN A 7 -5.40 7.23 -16.77
C ASN A 7 -4.83 6.36 -15.66
N GLN A 8 -5.38 6.46 -14.44
CA GLN A 8 -4.94 5.62 -13.33
C GLN A 8 -5.73 4.31 -13.34
N THR A 9 -5.03 3.18 -13.26
CA THR A 9 -5.66 1.87 -13.17
C THR A 9 -5.50 1.36 -11.73
N TRP A 10 -6.30 0.35 -11.37
CA TRP A 10 -6.12 -0.32 -10.08
C TRP A 10 -4.73 -0.93 -9.97
N GLU A 11 -4.22 -1.49 -11.07
CA GLU A 11 -2.89 -2.09 -11.12
C GLU A 11 -1.78 -1.08 -10.81
N SER A 12 -1.81 0.07 -11.49
CA SER A 12 -0.79 1.11 -11.24
C SER A 12 -0.97 1.73 -9.87
N PHE A 13 -2.21 1.89 -9.40
CA PHE A 13 -2.51 2.43 -8.09
C PHE A 13 -1.92 1.57 -6.98
N THR A 14 -2.11 0.25 -7.04
CA THR A 14 -1.58 -0.66 -6.02
C THR A 14 -0.06 -0.73 -6.07
N ARG A 15 0.52 -0.58 -7.24
CA ARG A 15 1.99 -0.54 -7.38
C ARG A 15 2.56 0.72 -6.74
N GLU A 16 1.93 1.86 -6.98
CA GLU A 16 2.34 3.12 -6.37
C GLU A 16 2.14 3.11 -4.85
N LEU A 17 1.07 2.49 -4.37
CA LEU A 17 0.84 2.31 -2.95
C LEU A 17 1.99 1.52 -2.32
N GLY A 18 2.39 0.43 -2.97
CA GLY A 18 3.52 -0.39 -2.50
C GLY A 18 4.82 0.41 -2.42
N ILE A 19 5.06 1.26 -3.41
CA ILE A 19 6.23 2.14 -3.43
C ILE A 19 6.17 3.14 -2.27
N ASN A 20 5.01 3.71 -2.02
CA ASN A 20 4.84 4.66 -0.92
C ASN A 20 5.10 4.00 0.44
N ILE A 21 4.60 2.79 0.63
CA ILE A 21 4.81 2.03 1.86
C ILE A 21 6.30 1.72 2.03
N GLN A 22 6.95 1.26 0.97
CA GLN A 22 8.37 0.94 1.00
C GLN A 22 9.20 2.17 1.37
N ARG A 23 8.90 3.31 0.77
CA ARG A 23 9.61 4.56 1.04
C ARG A 23 9.50 4.95 2.51
N GLU A 24 8.29 4.87 3.07
CA GLU A 24 8.09 5.19 4.49
C GLU A 24 8.79 4.18 5.40
N ARG A 25 8.76 2.90 5.03
CA ARG A 25 9.46 1.86 5.77
C ARG A 25 10.95 2.15 5.85
N ILE A 26 11.55 2.49 4.72
CA ILE A 26 12.98 2.79 4.64
C ILE A 26 13.32 4.02 5.47
N LYS A 27 12.49 5.04 5.43
CA LYS A 27 12.67 6.24 6.25
C LYS A 27 12.72 5.91 7.74
N HIS A 28 11.96 4.92 8.17
CA HIS A 28 11.90 4.50 9.58
C HIS A 28 12.97 3.48 9.92
N GLY A 29 13.80 3.09 8.97
CA GLY A 29 14.87 2.13 9.21
C GLY A 29 14.36 0.72 9.51
N LEU A 30 13.18 0.38 9.04
CA LEU A 30 12.57 -0.92 9.33
C LEU A 30 12.80 -1.90 8.18
N THR A 31 12.98 -3.18 8.54
CA THR A 31 12.94 -4.25 7.56
C THR A 31 11.49 -4.58 7.23
N GLN A 32 11.27 -5.29 6.13
CA GLN A 32 9.93 -5.77 5.77
C GLN A 32 9.32 -6.59 6.90
N GLU A 33 10.14 -7.47 7.48
CA GLU A 33 9.71 -8.36 8.56
C GLU A 33 9.31 -7.58 9.81
N GLN A 34 10.09 -6.56 10.17
CA GLN A 34 9.79 -5.72 11.34
C GLN A 34 8.48 -4.96 11.17
N LEU A 35 8.28 -4.35 10.00
CA LEU A 35 7.05 -3.61 9.75
C LEU A 35 5.84 -4.53 9.72
N ALA A 36 5.96 -5.67 9.04
CA ALA A 36 4.87 -6.63 8.98
C ALA A 36 4.48 -7.11 10.38
N TYR A 37 5.47 -7.46 11.18
CA TYR A 37 5.24 -7.91 12.55
C TYR A 37 4.51 -6.85 13.38
N SER A 38 5.01 -5.62 13.34
CA SER A 38 4.41 -4.52 14.11
C SER A 38 2.99 -4.20 13.67
N ALA A 39 2.69 -4.38 12.39
CA ALA A 39 1.35 -4.13 11.85
C ALA A 39 0.44 -5.35 11.94
N ASN A 40 0.93 -6.44 12.53
CA ASN A 40 0.19 -7.70 12.64
C ASN A 40 -0.25 -8.24 11.27
N ILE A 41 0.67 -8.21 10.34
CA ILE A 41 0.48 -8.72 8.98
C ILE A 41 1.53 -9.80 8.75
N SER A 42 1.16 -10.89 8.09
CA SER A 42 2.14 -11.92 7.75
C SER A 42 3.19 -11.34 6.80
N ARG A 43 4.41 -11.86 6.89
CA ARG A 43 5.48 -11.43 6.00
C ARG A 43 5.09 -11.62 4.53
N PHE A 44 4.45 -12.74 4.22
CA PHE A 44 4.00 -13.02 2.85
C PHE A 44 3.00 -11.97 2.35
N SER A 45 1.99 -11.67 3.16
CA SER A 45 0.99 -10.65 2.80
C SER A 45 1.63 -9.27 2.66
N TYR A 46 2.57 -8.95 3.53
CA TYR A 46 3.25 -7.67 3.46
C TYR A 46 4.09 -7.54 2.17
N GLN A 47 4.78 -8.61 1.79
CA GLN A 47 5.57 -8.60 0.56
C GLN A 47 4.69 -8.36 -0.67
N GLN A 48 3.50 -8.94 -0.68
CA GLN A 48 2.53 -8.69 -1.75
C GLN A 48 2.13 -7.20 -1.82
N LEU A 49 1.90 -6.59 -0.66
CA LEU A 49 1.54 -5.18 -0.57
C LEU A 49 2.64 -4.28 -1.15
N GLU A 50 3.86 -4.50 -0.73
CA GLU A 50 4.98 -3.67 -1.16
C GLU A 50 5.27 -3.87 -2.65
N LYS A 51 5.05 -5.07 -3.15
CA LYS A 51 5.23 -5.39 -4.56
C LYS A 51 4.08 -4.90 -5.44
N GLY A 52 2.90 -4.73 -4.86
CA GLY A 52 1.71 -4.30 -5.58
C GLY A 52 1.00 -5.43 -6.30
N GLU A 53 1.40 -6.68 -6.03
CA GLU A 53 0.82 -7.86 -6.68
C GLU A 53 0.57 -8.96 -5.67
N SER A 54 -0.58 -9.65 -5.80
CA SER A 54 -0.86 -10.85 -5.01
C SER A 54 -0.21 -12.09 -5.64
N ARG A 55 -0.08 -12.08 -6.97
CA ARG A 55 0.63 -13.06 -7.78
C ARG A 55 0.90 -12.42 -9.13
N PRO A 56 1.79 -12.97 -9.96
CA PRO A 56 2.11 -12.35 -11.26
C PRO A 56 0.86 -12.05 -12.07
N GLY A 57 0.74 -10.79 -12.49
CA GLY A 57 -0.38 -10.33 -13.29
C GLY A 57 -1.65 -10.02 -12.52
N THR A 58 -1.69 -10.22 -11.21
CA THR A 58 -2.87 -9.92 -10.38
C THR A 58 -2.52 -8.84 -9.38
N PRO A 59 -3.18 -7.68 -9.44
CA PRO A 59 -2.89 -6.60 -8.49
C PRO A 59 -3.15 -7.02 -7.05
N ALA A 60 -2.39 -6.44 -6.13
CA ALA A 60 -2.67 -6.62 -4.72
C ALA A 60 -4.02 -5.99 -4.39
N ASN A 61 -4.68 -6.55 -3.41
CA ASN A 61 -5.95 -6.00 -2.91
C ASN A 61 -5.91 -6.04 -1.39
N PRO A 62 -5.15 -5.13 -0.78
CA PRO A 62 -4.98 -5.13 0.68
C PRO A 62 -6.29 -4.79 1.38
N SER A 63 -6.46 -5.35 2.56
CA SER A 63 -7.61 -4.98 3.39
C SER A 63 -7.40 -3.57 3.94
N LEU A 64 -8.50 -2.90 4.22
CA LEU A 64 -8.44 -1.59 4.86
C LEU A 64 -7.73 -1.70 6.22
N ARG A 65 -7.97 -2.80 6.95
CA ARG A 65 -7.33 -3.04 8.24
C ARG A 65 -5.80 -3.05 8.10
N SER A 66 -5.28 -3.74 7.10
CA SER A 66 -3.84 -3.81 6.88
C SER A 66 -3.24 -2.43 6.57
N ILE A 67 -3.89 -1.68 5.69
CA ILE A 67 -3.39 -0.35 5.31
C ILE A 67 -3.44 0.61 6.50
N LEU A 68 -4.52 0.54 7.27
CA LEU A 68 -4.65 1.39 8.45
C LEU A 68 -3.58 1.05 9.50
N ALA A 69 -3.33 -0.24 9.72
CA ALA A 69 -2.29 -0.68 10.66
C ALA A 69 -0.90 -0.18 10.24
N LEU A 70 -0.59 -0.26 8.95
CA LEU A 70 0.68 0.23 8.42
C LEU A 70 0.83 1.74 8.65
N SER A 71 -0.24 2.50 8.42
CA SER A 71 -0.20 3.94 8.66
C SER A 71 0.08 4.27 10.13
N GLN A 72 -0.47 3.48 11.03
CA GLN A 72 -0.26 3.67 12.47
C GLN A 72 1.18 3.36 12.88
N VAL A 73 1.74 2.26 12.40
CA VAL A 73 3.14 1.89 12.71
C VAL A 73 4.09 2.94 12.15
N LEU A 74 3.83 3.39 10.93
CA LEU A 74 4.68 4.37 10.26
C LEU A 74 4.41 5.81 10.72
N ASN A 75 3.39 5.99 11.54
CA ASN A 75 3.00 7.30 12.07
C ASN A 75 2.76 8.33 10.96
N VAL A 76 2.07 7.92 9.92
CA VAL A 76 1.65 8.80 8.82
C VAL A 76 0.14 8.66 8.66
N SER A 77 -0.48 9.67 8.05
CA SER A 77 -1.91 9.58 7.79
C SER A 77 -2.16 8.55 6.67
N LEU A 78 -3.36 7.99 6.65
CA LEU A 78 -3.76 7.10 5.58
C LEU A 78 -3.60 7.81 4.23
N ASN A 79 -3.95 9.08 4.19
CA ASN A 79 -3.86 9.87 2.97
C ASN A 79 -2.41 10.05 2.48
N ASP A 80 -1.44 10.01 3.39
CA ASP A 80 -0.02 10.09 3.03
C ASP A 80 0.47 8.81 2.37
N LEU A 81 -0.12 7.67 2.69
CA LEU A 81 0.24 6.41 2.06
C LEU A 81 -0.42 6.23 0.70
N LEU A 82 -1.65 6.67 0.58
CA LEU A 82 -2.41 6.44 -0.65
C LEU A 82 -1.93 7.38 -1.77
N PRO A 83 -1.77 6.86 -2.99
CA PRO A 83 -1.48 7.73 -4.13
C PRO A 83 -2.58 8.77 -4.31
N THR A 84 -2.20 9.96 -4.75
CA THR A 84 -3.15 11.06 -4.94
C THR A 84 -4.06 10.85 -6.14
N ASN A 85 -3.54 10.24 -7.19
CA ASN A 85 -4.34 9.93 -8.38
C ASN A 85 -5.12 8.65 -8.12
N ARG A 86 -6.44 8.72 -8.15
CA ARG A 86 -7.30 7.60 -7.82
C ARG A 86 -7.96 7.05 -9.08
N PRO A 87 -7.99 5.72 -9.26
CA PRO A 87 -8.70 5.14 -10.39
C PRO A 87 -10.21 5.31 -10.21
N ASP A 88 -10.93 5.35 -11.32
CA ASP A 88 -12.39 5.34 -11.26
C ASP A 88 -12.86 3.89 -11.16
N LEU A 89 -13.34 3.51 -10.00
CA LEU A 89 -13.78 2.14 -9.71
C LEU A 89 -15.30 2.01 -9.70
N THR A 90 -16.01 3.06 -10.12
CA THR A 90 -17.46 3.10 -10.02
C THR A 90 -18.21 2.73 -11.32
N GLU A 91 -17.48 2.41 -12.35
CA GLU A 91 -18.09 2.01 -13.62
C GLU A 91 -18.19 0.51 -13.79
#